data_56ada63999961fbd46553150ad1a31ac
#
_entry.id   56ada63999961fbd46553150ad1a31ac
#
_cell.length_a   1.000
_cell.length_b   1.000
_cell.length_c   1.000
_cell.angle_alpha   90.00
_cell.angle_beta   90.00
_cell.angle_gamma   90.00
#
_symmetry.space_group_name_H-M   'P 1'
#
loop_
_entity.id
_entity.type
_entity.pdbx_description
1 polymer ?
#
loop_
_entity_poly.entity_id
_entity_poly.type
_entity_poly.pdbx_seq_one_letter_code
_entity_poly.pdbx_strand_id
1 'polypeptide(L)'
;PLLSTISILGTAFAITMIMAIVITWQTKYADLEPEVNRSRCLYFSAMHVQGKENKDWNNFGKPSAAFMKECIQPLPEVEACTAFSTADVALVSLTDGNNRLKVDAMSTDPDFWKIFKLQFLDGKSFTEAERGGDMQSVVISASVARKLFGTTEAAGRQMLLNREVVRIIGVVKDISVTAKDAYAQVWSMYHSNELNVTGWWSYNGNRTIAVLARTPDDFPAIKQGVEKRVKDVNAGLEQRQIDIMEQPDNIVAHVNHVWSNIGPNLPMLYLQYGIALFIILLVPSLNLCGLSNSRMQQRVSELGVRKAFGATDGTLVRQILNENLVLTLIGGVVGLIFSYLAVYAMRTWLFTNSDNIGTAGDFSLSMGALFSPAVFVLAFVFCLLINLLSAGLPAWLATRRTIVDSLNDK
;
A
#
# COMPACT_ATOMS: atom_id res chain seq x y z
N PRO A 1 -0.91 -30.50 -28.76
CA PRO A 1 -1.60 -30.20 -27.48
C PRO A 1 -0.63 -29.80 -26.36
N LEU A 2 0.41 -30.59 -26.08
CA LEU A 2 1.34 -30.38 -24.95
C LEU A 2 2.00 -29.00 -24.97
N LEU A 3 2.59 -28.57 -26.11
CA LEU A 3 3.25 -27.28 -26.25
C LEU A 3 2.29 -26.09 -26.08
N SER A 4 1.02 -26.24 -26.50
CA SER A 4 0.00 -25.19 -26.30
C SER A 4 -0.38 -25.06 -24.82
N THR A 5 -0.51 -26.19 -24.11
CA THR A 5 -0.78 -26.18 -22.65
C THR A 5 0.39 -25.55 -21.89
N ILE A 6 1.64 -25.91 -22.21
CA ILE A 6 2.82 -25.31 -21.57
C ILE A 6 2.89 -23.79 -21.82
N SER A 7 2.52 -23.35 -23.04
CA SER A 7 2.49 -21.90 -23.33
C SER A 7 1.40 -21.16 -22.56
N ILE A 8 0.18 -21.74 -22.45
CA ILE A 8 -0.90 -21.16 -21.66
C ILE A 8 -0.46 -21.05 -20.20
N LEU A 9 0.11 -22.11 -19.63
CA LEU A 9 0.61 -22.13 -18.26
C LEU A 9 1.75 -21.12 -18.04
N GLY A 10 2.68 -21.03 -18.98
CA GLY A 10 3.78 -20.07 -18.91
C GLY A 10 3.28 -18.61 -18.94
N THR A 11 2.32 -18.32 -19.83
CA THR A 11 1.69 -16.99 -19.90
C THR A 11 0.88 -16.70 -18.65
N ALA A 12 0.10 -17.68 -18.15
CA ALA A 12 -0.67 -17.55 -16.93
C ALA A 12 0.24 -17.27 -15.72
N PHE A 13 1.35 -17.98 -15.60
CA PHE A 13 2.34 -17.77 -14.53
C PHE A 13 2.97 -16.38 -14.60
N ALA A 14 3.34 -15.91 -15.81
CA ALA A 14 3.88 -14.56 -16.02
C ALA A 14 2.89 -13.48 -15.55
N ILE A 15 1.63 -13.59 -15.97
CA ILE A 15 0.58 -12.64 -15.58
C ILE A 15 0.32 -12.71 -14.07
N THR A 16 0.29 -13.91 -13.48
CA THR A 16 0.13 -14.11 -12.04
C THR A 16 1.22 -13.36 -11.27
N MET A 17 2.48 -13.50 -11.66
CA MET A 17 3.59 -12.83 -10.99
C MET A 17 3.51 -11.30 -11.12
N ILE A 18 3.25 -10.80 -12.32
CA ILE A 18 3.12 -9.34 -12.55
C ILE A 18 1.96 -8.78 -11.71
N MET A 19 0.80 -9.44 -11.76
CA MET A 19 -0.38 -9.00 -11.01
C MET A 19 -0.13 -9.03 -9.49
N ALA A 20 0.53 -10.08 -8.96
CA ALA A 20 0.85 -10.16 -7.54
C ALA A 20 1.72 -8.98 -7.08
N ILE A 21 2.73 -8.60 -7.89
CA ILE A 21 3.59 -7.45 -7.59
C ILE A 21 2.79 -6.15 -7.63
N VAL A 22 1.99 -5.96 -8.68
CA VAL A 22 1.24 -4.73 -8.84
C VAL A 22 0.17 -4.60 -7.77
N ILE A 23 -0.54 -5.67 -7.42
CA ILE A 23 -1.51 -5.66 -6.30
C ILE A 23 -0.79 -5.31 -4.99
N THR A 24 0.37 -5.91 -4.72
CA THR A 24 1.16 -5.59 -3.53
C THR A 24 1.61 -4.13 -3.52
N TRP A 25 2.07 -3.61 -4.66
CA TRP A 25 2.45 -2.22 -4.82
C TRP A 25 1.26 -1.27 -4.62
N GLN A 26 0.11 -1.54 -5.26
CA GLN A 26 -1.09 -0.74 -5.10
C GLN A 26 -1.58 -0.70 -3.66
N THR A 27 -1.60 -1.85 -2.99
CA THR A 27 -2.03 -1.94 -1.58
C THR A 27 -1.17 -1.05 -0.68
N LYS A 28 0.12 -0.87 -1.00
CA LYS A 28 1.03 -0.06 -0.19
C LYS A 28 0.99 1.45 -0.53
N TYR A 29 0.78 1.82 -1.79
CA TYR A 29 1.05 3.18 -2.26
C TYR A 29 -0.13 3.89 -2.92
N ALA A 30 -1.12 3.14 -3.44
CA ALA A 30 -2.25 3.76 -4.12
C ALA A 30 -3.31 4.31 -3.15
N ASP A 31 -4.10 5.24 -3.65
CA ASP A 31 -5.26 5.79 -2.97
C ASP A 31 -6.37 4.73 -2.90
N LEU A 32 -6.48 4.05 -1.77
CA LEU A 32 -7.45 2.99 -1.50
C LEU A 32 -8.19 3.27 -0.21
N GLU A 33 -9.49 2.95 -0.15
CA GLU A 33 -10.27 3.09 1.08
C GLU A 33 -9.66 2.25 2.23
N PRO A 34 -9.54 2.84 3.43
CA PRO A 34 -9.97 4.19 3.85
C PRO A 34 -8.95 5.30 3.59
N GLU A 35 -7.76 5.01 3.06
CA GLU A 35 -6.65 5.94 2.86
C GLU A 35 -6.67 6.53 1.44
N VAL A 36 -7.78 7.16 1.07
CA VAL A 36 -8.05 7.68 -0.27
C VAL A 36 -7.23 8.92 -0.67
N ASN A 37 -6.47 9.47 0.26
CA ASN A 37 -5.71 10.69 0.07
C ASN A 37 -4.19 10.48 0.14
N ARG A 38 -3.68 9.25 0.05
CA ARG A 38 -2.24 8.94 0.18
C ARG A 38 -1.37 9.77 -0.76
N SER A 39 -1.82 9.96 -2.01
CA SER A 39 -1.12 10.77 -3.01
C SER A 39 -1.03 12.26 -2.69
N ARG A 40 -1.91 12.75 -1.80
CA ARG A 40 -1.98 14.14 -1.35
C ARG A 40 -1.46 14.34 0.07
N CYS A 41 -1.05 13.26 0.73
CA CYS A 41 -0.58 13.29 2.12
C CYS A 41 0.94 13.33 2.21
N LEU A 42 1.42 14.08 3.19
CA LEU A 42 2.78 14.06 3.71
C LEU A 42 2.77 13.54 5.14
N TYR A 43 3.85 12.87 5.55
CA TYR A 43 3.90 12.18 6.83
C TYR A 43 5.14 12.56 7.63
N PHE A 44 4.97 12.64 8.96
CA PHE A 44 6.07 12.69 9.92
C PHE A 44 5.98 11.46 10.81
N SER A 45 6.96 10.60 10.76
CA SER A 45 7.04 9.36 11.53
C SER A 45 8.27 9.25 12.41
N ALA A 46 9.20 10.19 12.26
CA ALA A 46 10.43 10.25 13.04
C ALA A 46 10.72 11.69 13.48
N MET A 47 11.38 11.81 14.63
CA MET A 47 11.89 13.07 15.17
C MET A 47 13.19 12.80 15.91
N HIS A 48 14.17 13.62 15.65
CA HIS A 48 15.44 13.61 16.35
C HIS A 48 15.55 14.86 17.23
N VAL A 49 15.93 14.67 18.47
CA VAL A 49 16.27 15.77 19.38
C VAL A 49 17.71 15.59 19.82
N GLN A 50 18.53 16.59 19.63
CA GLN A 50 19.94 16.56 19.99
C GLN A 50 20.33 17.75 20.88
N GLY A 51 21.42 17.59 21.62
CA GLY A 51 21.99 18.70 22.40
C GLY A 51 22.66 19.75 21.51
N LYS A 52 22.46 21.04 21.77
CA LYS A 52 23.15 22.11 21.03
C LYS A 52 24.65 22.12 21.31
N GLU A 53 25.04 21.98 22.58
CA GLU A 53 26.45 21.95 23.02
C GLU A 53 26.97 20.51 23.08
N ASN A 54 26.22 19.62 23.76
CA ASN A 54 26.56 18.20 23.86
C ASN A 54 25.91 17.41 22.75
N LYS A 55 26.60 17.28 21.62
CA LYS A 55 26.12 16.53 20.43
C LYS A 55 26.04 15.01 20.64
N ASP A 56 26.67 14.46 21.68
CA ASP A 56 26.60 13.04 22.00
C ASP A 56 25.25 12.67 22.60
N TRP A 57 24.49 13.66 23.14
CA TRP A 57 23.16 13.41 23.63
C TRP A 57 22.16 13.45 22.48
N ASN A 58 21.55 12.32 22.19
CA ASN A 58 20.63 12.13 21.10
C ASN A 58 19.38 11.36 21.58
N ASN A 59 18.23 11.76 21.12
CA ASN A 59 16.96 11.06 21.32
C ASN A 59 16.24 10.94 19.98
N PHE A 60 16.03 9.72 19.55
CA PHE A 60 15.24 9.39 18.36
C PHE A 60 13.87 8.88 18.80
N GLY A 61 12.83 9.50 18.28
CA GLY A 61 11.44 9.16 18.60
C GLY A 61 10.51 9.50 17.45
N LYS A 62 9.27 9.76 17.80
CA LYS A 62 8.24 10.27 16.91
C LYS A 62 7.84 11.69 17.31
N PRO A 63 7.22 12.47 16.41
CA PRO A 63 6.67 13.77 16.78
C PRO A 63 5.49 13.62 17.77
N SER A 64 5.15 14.75 18.38
CA SER A 64 3.98 14.88 19.27
C SER A 64 2.83 15.62 18.59
N ALA A 65 1.65 15.61 19.23
CA ALA A 65 0.51 16.42 18.81
C ALA A 65 0.79 17.94 18.98
N ALA A 66 1.64 18.33 19.96
CA ALA A 66 2.07 19.72 20.14
C ALA A 66 2.92 20.21 18.97
N PHE A 67 3.83 19.37 18.44
CA PHE A 67 4.60 19.69 17.24
C PHE A 67 3.67 19.94 16.03
N MET A 68 2.68 19.07 15.82
CA MET A 68 1.70 19.26 14.76
C MET A 68 0.99 20.61 14.87
N LYS A 69 0.48 20.92 16.06
CA LYS A 69 -0.28 22.15 16.32
C LYS A 69 0.54 23.41 16.08
N GLU A 70 1.80 23.41 16.48
CA GLU A 70 2.65 24.60 16.40
C GLU A 70 3.34 24.76 15.04
N CYS A 71 3.86 23.67 14.47
CA CYS A 71 4.71 23.74 13.29
C CYS A 71 3.97 23.47 11.99
N ILE A 72 2.83 22.74 12.00
CA ILE A 72 2.19 22.24 10.79
C ILE A 72 0.83 22.88 10.57
N GLN A 73 -0.05 22.83 11.57
CA GLN A 73 -1.43 23.31 11.46
C GLN A 73 -1.58 24.77 11.00
N PRO A 74 -0.66 25.72 11.35
CA PRO A 74 -0.78 27.11 10.90
C PRO A 74 -0.36 27.37 9.45
N LEU A 75 0.06 26.36 8.69
CA LEU A 75 0.49 26.54 7.29
C LEU A 75 -0.72 26.64 6.35
N PRO A 76 -0.78 27.65 5.47
CA PRO A 76 -1.95 27.90 4.61
C PRO A 76 -2.15 26.83 3.51
N GLU A 77 -1.11 26.08 3.16
CA GLU A 77 -1.15 25.00 2.17
C GLU A 77 -1.73 23.69 2.74
N VAL A 78 -1.86 23.62 4.07
CA VAL A 78 -2.42 22.44 4.77
C VAL A 78 -3.94 22.53 4.78
N GLU A 79 -4.61 21.53 4.20
CA GLU A 79 -6.07 21.38 4.22
C GLU A 79 -6.53 20.80 5.57
N ALA A 80 -5.84 19.79 6.06
CA ALA A 80 -6.06 19.16 7.37
C ALA A 80 -4.77 18.47 7.82
N CYS A 81 -4.60 18.32 9.14
CA CYS A 81 -3.52 17.52 9.70
C CYS A 81 -4.00 16.77 10.93
N THR A 82 -3.52 15.54 11.10
CA THR A 82 -3.89 14.66 12.22
C THR A 82 -2.66 14.01 12.83
N ALA A 83 -2.67 13.88 14.15
CA ALA A 83 -1.67 13.12 14.90
C ALA A 83 -2.30 11.87 15.49
N PHE A 84 -1.76 10.70 15.18
CA PHE A 84 -2.29 9.43 15.64
C PHE A 84 -1.18 8.50 16.17
N SER A 85 -1.52 7.66 17.14
CA SER A 85 -0.60 6.64 17.63
C SER A 85 -0.59 5.44 16.69
N THR A 86 0.47 4.66 16.72
CA THR A 86 0.41 3.29 16.17
C THR A 86 -0.64 2.51 16.95
N ALA A 87 -1.41 1.66 16.27
CA ALA A 87 -2.35 0.77 16.93
C ALA A 87 -1.60 -0.19 17.86
N ASP A 88 -2.05 -0.30 19.10
CA ASP A 88 -1.47 -1.17 20.13
C ASP A 88 -2.55 -2.05 20.77
N VAL A 89 -2.12 -3.15 21.38
CA VAL A 89 -3.04 -4.12 21.97
C VAL A 89 -3.71 -3.54 23.21
N ALA A 90 -5.03 -3.49 23.19
CA ALA A 90 -5.86 -3.08 24.30
C ALA A 90 -6.86 -4.19 24.68
N LEU A 91 -7.36 -4.15 25.90
CA LEU A 91 -8.40 -5.05 26.39
C LEU A 91 -9.72 -4.33 26.43
N VAL A 92 -10.74 -4.88 25.75
CA VAL A 92 -12.12 -4.38 25.84
C VAL A 92 -13.04 -5.44 26.45
N SER A 93 -14.07 -4.99 27.13
CA SER A 93 -15.12 -5.86 27.68
C SER A 93 -16.42 -5.08 27.90
N LEU A 94 -17.50 -5.79 28.16
CA LEU A 94 -18.71 -5.18 28.69
C LEU A 94 -18.45 -4.58 30.08
N THR A 95 -19.30 -3.66 30.52
CA THR A 95 -19.18 -2.96 31.83
C THR A 95 -19.27 -3.91 33.03
N ASP A 96 -19.88 -5.08 32.86
CA ASP A 96 -19.91 -6.16 33.84
C ASP A 96 -18.66 -7.06 33.84
N GLY A 97 -17.69 -6.78 32.95
CA GLY A 97 -16.46 -7.52 32.78
C GLY A 97 -16.56 -8.77 31.92
N ASN A 98 -17.73 -9.05 31.34
CA ASN A 98 -17.94 -10.16 30.41
C ASN A 98 -17.46 -9.83 28.98
N ASN A 99 -17.39 -10.83 28.09
CA ASN A 99 -16.99 -10.73 26.69
C ASN A 99 -15.64 -10.01 26.50
N ARG A 100 -14.62 -10.45 27.23
CA ARG A 100 -13.27 -9.86 27.13
C ARG A 100 -12.63 -10.17 25.79
N LEU A 101 -12.16 -9.12 25.09
CA LEU A 101 -11.50 -9.21 23.80
C LEU A 101 -10.20 -8.42 23.84
N LYS A 102 -9.17 -8.96 23.19
CA LYS A 102 -7.98 -8.17 22.78
C LYS A 102 -8.29 -7.51 21.46
N VAL A 103 -8.01 -6.24 21.35
CA VAL A 103 -8.26 -5.41 20.17
C VAL A 103 -7.06 -4.51 19.90
N ASP A 104 -6.93 -4.06 18.67
CA ASP A 104 -5.96 -3.06 18.29
C ASP A 104 -6.58 -1.67 18.49
N ALA A 105 -6.04 -0.87 19.40
CA ALA A 105 -6.54 0.45 19.74
C ALA A 105 -5.56 1.56 19.32
N MET A 106 -6.11 2.64 18.82
CA MET A 106 -5.37 3.82 18.36
C MET A 106 -5.94 5.06 19.06
N SER A 107 -5.08 6.02 19.38
CA SER A 107 -5.51 7.36 19.80
C SER A 107 -5.20 8.38 18.73
N THR A 108 -6.15 9.28 18.45
CA THR A 108 -6.08 10.26 17.37
C THR A 108 -6.88 11.53 17.69
N ASP A 109 -7.16 12.36 16.72
CA ASP A 109 -7.91 13.61 16.82
C ASP A 109 -9.07 13.67 15.80
N PRO A 110 -9.95 14.70 15.87
CA PRO A 110 -11.07 14.81 14.94
C PRO A 110 -10.70 14.95 13.47
N ASP A 111 -9.54 15.50 13.15
CA ASP A 111 -9.12 15.69 11.76
C ASP A 111 -8.73 14.37 11.08
N PHE A 112 -8.48 13.30 11.86
CA PHE A 112 -8.28 11.95 11.37
C PHE A 112 -9.40 11.52 10.39
N TRP A 113 -10.64 11.81 10.72
CA TRP A 113 -11.81 11.43 9.93
C TRP A 113 -11.97 12.27 8.64
N LYS A 114 -11.27 13.41 8.55
CA LYS A 114 -11.19 14.21 7.31
C LYS A 114 -10.20 13.60 6.32
N ILE A 115 -9.08 13.09 6.83
CA ILE A 115 -7.98 12.52 6.03
C ILE A 115 -8.30 11.08 5.63
N PHE A 116 -8.73 10.27 6.61
CA PHE A 116 -9.07 8.86 6.43
C PHE A 116 -10.59 8.69 6.34
N LYS A 117 -11.05 8.14 5.22
CA LYS A 117 -12.49 8.00 4.92
C LYS A 117 -13.03 6.65 5.38
N LEU A 118 -13.35 6.54 6.68
CA LEU A 118 -13.98 5.35 7.23
C LEU A 118 -15.50 5.40 7.03
N GLN A 119 -16.09 4.25 6.71
CA GLN A 119 -17.55 4.13 6.54
C GLN A 119 -18.21 3.89 7.90
N PHE A 120 -19.01 4.85 8.39
CA PHE A 120 -19.82 4.68 9.58
C PHE A 120 -21.05 3.83 9.27
N LEU A 121 -21.33 2.86 10.15
CA LEU A 121 -22.51 2.01 10.14
C LEU A 121 -23.54 2.46 11.15
N ASP A 122 -23.08 3.06 12.27
CA ASP A 122 -23.91 3.59 13.34
C ASP A 122 -23.19 4.77 14.00
N GLY A 123 -23.97 5.76 14.46
CA GLY A 123 -23.43 6.94 15.15
C GLY A 123 -22.60 7.87 14.26
N LYS A 124 -21.55 8.47 14.82
CA LYS A 124 -20.72 9.50 14.17
C LYS A 124 -19.27 9.46 14.67
N SER A 125 -18.39 10.21 14.00
CA SER A 125 -17.02 10.49 14.46
C SER A 125 -17.06 11.42 15.69
N PHE A 126 -15.98 11.42 16.47
CA PHE A 126 -15.79 12.44 17.51
C PHE A 126 -15.37 13.78 16.89
N THR A 127 -15.71 14.84 17.61
CA THR A 127 -15.40 16.24 17.30
C THR A 127 -14.61 16.85 18.45
N GLU A 128 -14.14 18.08 18.34
CA GLU A 128 -13.46 18.77 19.45
C GLU A 128 -14.35 18.92 20.69
N ALA A 129 -15.67 18.91 20.54
CA ALA A 129 -16.61 19.01 21.67
C ALA A 129 -16.52 17.81 22.64
N GLU A 130 -16.13 16.63 22.14
CA GLU A 130 -15.93 15.44 22.97
C GLU A 130 -14.57 15.43 23.68
N ARG A 131 -13.65 16.37 23.33
CA ARG A 131 -12.34 16.50 23.99
C ARG A 131 -12.50 17.21 25.35
N GLY A 132 -12.46 16.54 26.41
CA GLY A 132 -12.62 17.11 27.77
C GLY A 132 -13.93 16.80 28.44
N GLY A 133 -14.74 15.93 27.85
CA GLY A 133 -15.88 15.33 28.53
C GLY A 133 -15.45 14.44 29.70
N ASP A 134 -16.32 14.27 30.72
CA ASP A 134 -16.06 13.43 31.89
C ASP A 134 -15.81 11.95 31.52
N MET A 135 -16.31 11.52 30.39
CA MET A 135 -16.15 10.15 29.87
C MET A 135 -15.54 10.18 28.48
N GLN A 136 -14.47 9.41 28.29
CA GLN A 136 -13.80 9.29 27.00
C GLN A 136 -14.75 8.70 25.96
N SER A 137 -14.82 9.36 24.79
CA SER A 137 -15.59 8.90 23.63
C SER A 137 -14.70 8.05 22.73
N VAL A 138 -15.27 6.95 22.21
CA VAL A 138 -14.57 6.03 21.30
C VAL A 138 -15.42 5.69 20.09
N VAL A 139 -14.74 5.38 18.99
CA VAL A 139 -15.33 4.74 17.80
C VAL A 139 -14.80 3.30 17.75
N ILE A 140 -15.65 2.36 17.41
CA ILE A 140 -15.26 0.93 17.36
C ILE A 140 -15.56 0.34 15.98
N SER A 141 -14.87 -0.75 15.64
CA SER A 141 -15.14 -1.51 14.43
C SER A 141 -16.39 -2.38 14.56
N ALA A 142 -17.01 -2.72 13.44
CA ALA A 142 -18.20 -3.56 13.40
C ALA A 142 -17.96 -4.95 14.00
N SER A 143 -16.78 -5.52 13.83
CA SER A 143 -16.39 -6.80 14.42
C SER A 143 -16.36 -6.75 15.95
N VAL A 144 -15.84 -5.68 16.53
CA VAL A 144 -15.84 -5.44 17.99
C VAL A 144 -17.26 -5.27 18.49
N ALA A 145 -18.07 -4.44 17.82
CA ALA A 145 -19.49 -4.23 18.19
C ALA A 145 -20.27 -5.55 18.20
N ARG A 146 -20.14 -6.38 17.16
CA ARG A 146 -20.80 -7.70 17.11
C ARG A 146 -20.33 -8.66 18.19
N LYS A 147 -19.03 -8.70 18.48
CA LYS A 147 -18.47 -9.60 19.51
C LYS A 147 -18.89 -9.19 20.93
N LEU A 148 -18.98 -7.87 21.21
CA LEU A 148 -19.40 -7.37 22.54
C LEU A 148 -20.92 -7.38 22.72
N PHE A 149 -21.67 -6.90 21.73
CA PHE A 149 -23.08 -6.58 21.87
C PHE A 149 -24.01 -7.42 20.99
N GLY A 150 -23.48 -8.28 20.09
CA GLY A 150 -24.27 -9.08 19.15
C GLY A 150 -24.86 -8.27 17.98
N THR A 151 -24.59 -6.96 17.89
CA THR A 151 -25.13 -6.05 16.87
C THR A 151 -24.10 -5.01 16.48
N THR A 152 -24.31 -4.34 15.34
CA THR A 152 -23.52 -3.18 14.92
C THR A 152 -24.14 -1.86 15.42
N GLU A 153 -25.35 -1.86 15.94
CA GLU A 153 -26.01 -0.71 16.54
C GLU A 153 -25.57 -0.59 18.01
N ALA A 154 -24.40 0.03 18.23
CA ALA A 154 -23.80 0.16 19.54
C ALA A 154 -23.49 1.60 19.93
N ALA A 155 -23.81 2.60 19.12
CA ALA A 155 -23.65 4.00 19.46
C ALA A 155 -24.49 4.37 20.71
N GLY A 156 -23.90 5.11 21.63
CA GLY A 156 -24.50 5.48 22.93
C GLY A 156 -24.27 4.46 24.05
N ARG A 157 -23.86 3.23 23.75
CA ARG A 157 -23.52 2.21 24.75
C ARG A 157 -22.18 2.48 25.40
N GLN A 158 -21.95 1.84 26.56
CA GLN A 158 -20.69 1.88 27.29
C GLN A 158 -19.97 0.54 27.23
N MET A 159 -18.65 0.61 27.27
CA MET A 159 -17.78 -0.56 27.40
C MET A 159 -16.59 -0.22 28.29
N LEU A 160 -15.80 -1.22 28.68
CA LEU A 160 -14.50 -1.02 29.30
C LEU A 160 -13.42 -1.07 28.22
N LEU A 161 -12.53 -0.07 28.23
CA LEU A 161 -11.27 -0.05 27.47
C LEU A 161 -10.13 0.04 28.50
N ASN A 162 -9.29 -1.00 28.58
CA ASN A 162 -8.22 -1.10 29.58
C ASN A 162 -8.70 -0.84 31.02
N ARG A 163 -9.91 -1.31 31.38
CA ARG A 163 -10.61 -1.15 32.67
C ARG A 163 -11.23 0.24 32.92
N GLU A 164 -11.12 1.16 31.98
CA GLU A 164 -11.78 2.46 32.05
C GLU A 164 -13.12 2.42 31.33
N VAL A 165 -14.15 3.02 31.88
CA VAL A 165 -15.48 3.10 31.23
C VAL A 165 -15.40 4.15 30.13
N VAL A 166 -15.71 3.72 28.90
CA VAL A 166 -15.76 4.61 27.73
C VAL A 166 -17.12 4.55 27.06
N ARG A 167 -17.48 5.64 26.36
CA ARG A 167 -18.74 5.74 25.62
C ARG A 167 -18.49 5.51 24.13
N ILE A 168 -19.21 4.60 23.52
CA ILE A 168 -19.20 4.37 22.08
C ILE A 168 -20.05 5.45 21.41
N ILE A 169 -19.47 6.25 20.53
CA ILE A 169 -20.19 7.29 19.79
C ILE A 169 -20.38 6.94 18.31
N GLY A 170 -19.65 5.95 17.81
CA GLY A 170 -19.79 5.48 16.45
C GLY A 170 -19.27 4.08 16.25
N VAL A 171 -19.80 3.42 15.23
CA VAL A 171 -19.37 2.10 14.75
C VAL A 171 -19.02 2.24 13.29
N VAL A 172 -17.79 1.83 12.90
CA VAL A 172 -17.32 1.85 11.53
C VAL A 172 -17.22 0.43 10.97
N LYS A 173 -17.32 0.32 9.66
CA LYS A 173 -17.04 -0.94 8.94
C LYS A 173 -15.61 -1.39 9.23
N ASP A 174 -15.42 -2.71 9.33
CA ASP A 174 -14.09 -3.28 9.52
C ASP A 174 -13.17 -2.88 8.38
N ILE A 175 -11.95 -2.46 8.71
CA ILE A 175 -10.93 -2.08 7.75
C ILE A 175 -9.79 -3.10 7.72
N SER A 176 -9.12 -3.18 6.59
CA SER A 176 -8.00 -4.09 6.42
C SER A 176 -6.77 -3.61 7.16
N VAL A 177 -6.00 -4.53 7.69
CA VAL A 177 -4.65 -4.28 8.26
C VAL A 177 -3.66 -3.70 7.23
N THR A 178 -4.00 -3.76 5.94
CA THR A 178 -3.20 -3.16 4.87
C THR A 178 -3.29 -1.63 4.83
N ALA A 179 -4.33 -1.04 5.44
CA ALA A 179 -4.46 0.39 5.64
C ALA A 179 -3.72 0.78 6.93
N LYS A 180 -2.40 0.73 6.90
CA LYS A 180 -1.52 0.75 8.08
C LYS A 180 -1.73 1.98 8.98
N ASP A 181 -1.94 3.14 8.39
CA ASP A 181 -2.06 4.40 9.13
C ASP A 181 -3.48 4.64 9.65
N ALA A 182 -4.48 4.07 8.98
CA ALA A 182 -5.88 4.18 9.40
C ALA A 182 -6.34 3.01 10.30
N TYR A 183 -5.60 1.87 10.29
CA TYR A 183 -6.04 0.63 10.91
C TYR A 183 -6.04 0.70 12.42
N ALA A 184 -7.21 0.45 12.99
CA ALA A 184 -7.43 0.03 14.37
C ALA A 184 -8.78 -0.71 14.46
N GLN A 185 -9.10 -1.22 15.62
CA GLN A 185 -10.42 -1.77 15.96
C GLN A 185 -11.16 -0.88 16.95
N VAL A 186 -10.41 -0.02 17.67
CA VAL A 186 -10.93 1.01 18.58
C VAL A 186 -10.14 2.29 18.35
N TRP A 187 -10.82 3.39 18.12
CA TRP A 187 -10.24 4.73 18.01
C TRP A 187 -10.70 5.55 19.20
N SER A 188 -9.77 6.15 19.90
CA SER A 188 -10.03 7.07 21.01
C SER A 188 -9.40 8.44 20.72
N MET A 189 -9.86 9.47 21.43
CA MET A 189 -9.23 10.78 21.35
C MET A 189 -8.10 10.89 22.37
N TYR A 190 -6.95 11.42 22.00
CA TYR A 190 -5.89 11.74 22.95
C TYR A 190 -6.25 12.98 23.79
N HIS A 191 -5.64 13.10 24.97
CA HIS A 191 -5.95 14.15 25.92
C HIS A 191 -5.45 15.53 25.48
N SER A 192 -6.14 16.59 25.93
CA SER A 192 -5.81 17.98 25.60
C SER A 192 -4.42 18.43 26.09
N ASN A 193 -3.92 17.83 27.16
CA ASN A 193 -2.58 18.13 27.69
C ASN A 193 -1.44 17.77 26.70
N GLU A 194 -1.66 16.83 25.78
CA GLU A 194 -0.68 16.49 24.73
C GLU A 194 -0.50 17.59 23.69
N LEU A 195 -1.38 18.59 23.68
CA LEU A 195 -1.30 19.77 22.81
C LEU A 195 -0.50 20.94 23.42
N ASN A 196 -0.10 20.81 24.68
CA ASN A 196 0.56 21.89 25.41
C ASN A 196 2.08 21.79 25.26
N VAL A 197 2.70 22.93 24.94
CA VAL A 197 4.15 23.06 24.88
C VAL A 197 4.65 23.58 26.23
N THR A 198 5.48 22.77 26.91
CA THR A 198 6.07 23.12 28.21
C THR A 198 7.59 23.05 28.19
N GLY A 199 8.19 22.62 27.07
CA GLY A 199 9.62 22.49 26.87
C GLY A 199 9.94 21.66 25.63
N TRP A 200 11.22 21.41 25.35
CA TRP A 200 11.64 20.63 24.18
C TRP A 200 11.03 19.22 24.13
N TRP A 201 10.80 18.59 25.29
CA TRP A 201 10.18 17.25 25.40
C TRP A 201 8.73 17.22 24.90
N SER A 202 8.04 18.37 24.87
CA SER A 202 6.68 18.45 24.35
C SER A 202 6.58 18.22 22.85
N TYR A 203 7.67 18.41 22.11
CA TYR A 203 7.74 18.15 20.67
C TYR A 203 8.01 16.69 20.34
N ASN A 204 8.61 15.94 21.28
CA ASN A 204 8.89 14.53 21.15
C ASN A 204 7.72 13.71 21.74
N GLY A 205 7.28 12.69 21.02
CA GLY A 205 6.12 11.88 21.41
C GLY A 205 6.15 10.50 20.78
N ASN A 206 4.96 9.94 20.57
CA ASN A 206 4.77 8.62 19.97
C ASN A 206 3.79 8.67 18.78
N ARG A 207 3.63 9.84 18.17
CA ARG A 207 2.62 10.08 17.14
C ARG A 207 3.22 10.00 15.74
N THR A 208 2.46 9.45 14.81
CA THR A 208 2.64 9.71 13.39
C THR A 208 1.72 10.87 13.01
N ILE A 209 2.21 11.80 12.21
CA ILE A 209 1.40 12.92 11.74
C ILE A 209 1.17 12.75 10.26
N ALA A 210 -0.10 12.78 9.83
CA ALA A 210 -0.48 12.89 8.43
C ALA A 210 -0.94 14.32 8.14
N VAL A 211 -0.41 14.88 7.07
CA VAL A 211 -0.69 16.24 6.60
C VAL A 211 -1.32 16.16 5.23
N LEU A 212 -2.58 16.53 5.11
CA LEU A 212 -3.29 16.59 3.84
C LEU A 212 -3.02 17.93 3.18
N ALA A 213 -2.33 17.91 2.05
CA ALA A 213 -2.14 19.07 1.20
C ALA A 213 -3.38 19.30 0.32
N ARG A 214 -3.62 20.53 -0.11
CA ARG A 214 -4.68 20.84 -1.10
C ARG A 214 -4.40 20.13 -2.42
N THR A 215 -3.16 20.19 -2.87
CA THR A 215 -2.67 19.49 -4.08
C THR A 215 -1.26 18.93 -3.81
N PRO A 216 -0.80 17.93 -4.56
CA PRO A 216 0.58 17.46 -4.46
C PRO A 216 1.63 18.52 -4.80
N ASP A 217 1.26 19.55 -5.57
CA ASP A 217 2.14 20.66 -5.96
C ASP A 217 2.50 21.55 -4.75
N ASP A 218 1.71 21.51 -3.68
CA ASP A 218 1.94 22.24 -2.44
C ASP A 218 3.03 21.59 -1.54
N PHE A 219 3.47 20.38 -1.84
CA PHE A 219 4.44 19.64 -1.02
C PHE A 219 5.75 20.42 -0.76
N PRO A 220 6.38 21.07 -1.76
CA PRO A 220 7.58 21.88 -1.51
C PRO A 220 7.32 23.06 -0.57
N ALA A 221 6.17 23.72 -0.70
CA ALA A 221 5.81 24.87 0.14
C ALA A 221 5.57 24.44 1.59
N ILE A 222 4.87 23.29 1.81
CA ILE A 222 4.69 22.71 3.15
C ILE A 222 6.04 22.36 3.77
N LYS A 223 6.95 21.70 3.03
CA LYS A 223 8.29 21.36 3.52
C LYS A 223 9.05 22.61 3.98
N GLN A 224 9.13 23.63 3.15
CA GLN A 224 9.79 24.90 3.48
C GLN A 224 9.14 25.60 4.67
N GLY A 225 7.80 25.60 4.73
CA GLY A 225 7.04 26.17 5.82
C GLY A 225 7.36 25.50 7.17
N VAL A 226 7.38 24.16 7.21
CA VAL A 226 7.74 23.41 8.41
C VAL A 226 9.19 23.63 8.79
N GLU A 227 10.15 23.57 7.84
CA GLU A 227 11.56 23.85 8.12
C GLU A 227 11.77 25.24 8.74
N LYS A 228 11.07 26.25 8.24
CA LYS A 228 11.12 27.60 8.80
C LYS A 228 10.59 27.61 10.24
N ARG A 229 9.44 26.99 10.49
CA ARG A 229 8.84 26.88 11.84
C ARG A 229 9.76 26.13 12.81
N VAL A 230 10.37 25.03 12.38
CA VAL A 230 11.35 24.30 13.20
C VAL A 230 12.56 25.15 13.53
N LYS A 231 13.05 25.97 12.60
CA LYS A 231 14.12 26.94 12.87
C LYS A 231 13.72 27.98 13.93
N ASP A 232 12.50 28.50 13.83
CA ASP A 232 11.94 29.45 14.80
C ASP A 232 11.81 28.81 16.20
N VAL A 233 11.28 27.58 16.29
CA VAL A 233 11.21 26.81 17.53
C VAL A 233 12.63 26.59 18.11
N ASN A 234 13.59 26.16 17.28
CA ASN A 234 14.95 25.89 17.71
C ASN A 234 15.68 27.16 18.20
N ALA A 235 15.30 28.34 17.68
CA ALA A 235 15.85 29.62 18.19
C ALA A 235 15.39 29.92 19.63
N GLY A 236 14.17 29.47 20.00
CA GLY A 236 13.62 29.60 21.36
C GLY A 236 14.08 28.53 22.34
N LEU A 237 14.65 27.43 21.88
CA LEU A 237 15.16 26.36 22.74
C LEU A 237 16.60 26.62 23.15
N GLU A 238 16.93 26.60 24.45
CA GLU A 238 18.26 26.91 24.93
C GLU A 238 19.28 25.78 24.76
N GLN A 239 18.96 24.59 25.27
CA GLN A 239 19.91 23.46 25.41
C GLN A 239 19.78 22.40 24.33
N ARG A 240 18.66 22.35 23.63
CA ARG A 240 18.28 21.29 22.71
C ARG A 240 17.87 21.87 21.37
N GLN A 241 17.95 21.06 20.33
CA GLN A 241 17.39 21.37 19.01
C GLN A 241 16.64 20.17 18.46
N ILE A 242 15.58 20.45 17.72
CA ILE A 242 14.75 19.48 17.04
C ILE A 242 15.24 19.38 15.60
N ASP A 243 15.34 18.16 15.10
CA ASP A 243 15.61 17.86 13.72
C ASP A 243 14.51 16.93 13.17
N ILE A 244 13.90 17.32 12.09
CA ILE A 244 12.82 16.58 11.42
C ILE A 244 13.34 15.59 10.38
N MET A 245 14.66 15.45 10.23
CA MET A 245 15.31 14.44 9.38
C MET A 245 14.80 14.43 7.93
N GLU A 246 14.76 15.60 7.30
CA GLU A 246 14.29 15.82 5.92
C GLU A 246 12.79 15.54 5.68
N GLN A 247 12.03 15.18 6.74
CA GLN A 247 10.57 15.05 6.63
C GLN A 247 9.90 16.43 6.44
N PRO A 248 8.66 16.45 5.92
CA PRO A 248 7.70 15.34 5.77
C PRO A 248 7.99 14.47 4.55
N ASP A 249 7.68 13.20 4.73
CA ASP A 249 7.79 12.15 3.72
C ASP A 249 6.53 12.06 2.86
N ASN A 250 6.69 11.82 1.56
CA ASN A 250 5.57 11.34 0.74
C ASN A 250 5.27 9.88 1.07
N ILE A 251 4.17 9.33 0.54
CA ILE A 251 3.75 7.96 0.86
C ILE A 251 4.84 6.91 0.56
N VAL A 252 5.65 7.10 -0.48
CA VAL A 252 6.72 6.13 -0.82
C VAL A 252 7.84 6.19 0.21
N ALA A 253 8.27 7.38 0.60
CA ALA A 253 9.26 7.57 1.64
C ALA A 253 8.73 7.07 3.00
N HIS A 254 7.50 7.45 3.37
CA HIS A 254 6.86 7.07 4.63
C HIS A 254 6.77 5.55 4.84
N VAL A 255 6.28 4.80 3.85
CA VAL A 255 6.16 3.34 3.94
C VAL A 255 7.51 2.64 4.06
N ASN A 256 8.58 3.26 3.54
CA ASN A 256 9.94 2.71 3.57
C ASN A 256 10.84 3.35 4.65
N HIS A 257 10.29 4.24 5.48
CA HIS A 257 10.97 4.83 6.63
C HIS A 257 10.88 3.86 7.83
N VAL A 258 11.73 2.83 7.83
CA VAL A 258 11.68 1.73 8.80
C VAL A 258 12.26 2.14 10.15
N TRP A 259 13.32 2.96 10.16
CA TRP A 259 14.04 3.35 11.36
C TRP A 259 13.94 4.85 11.59
N SER A 260 13.62 5.25 12.81
CA SER A 260 13.49 6.67 13.18
C SER A 260 14.80 7.48 13.09
N ASN A 261 15.93 6.84 12.92
CA ASN A 261 17.25 7.46 12.83
C ASN A 261 17.87 7.42 11.43
N ILE A 262 17.22 6.80 10.47
CA ILE A 262 17.73 6.65 9.10
C ILE A 262 16.59 6.90 8.12
N GLY A 263 16.68 8.01 7.39
CA GLY A 263 15.75 8.32 6.29
C GLY A 263 15.87 7.30 5.13
N PRO A 264 14.79 7.08 4.37
CA PRO A 264 14.80 6.13 3.26
C PRO A 264 15.68 6.61 2.11
N ASN A 265 16.61 5.78 1.66
CA ASN A 265 17.40 6.03 0.45
C ASN A 265 16.55 5.70 -0.79
N LEU A 266 15.74 6.67 -1.24
CA LEU A 266 14.82 6.50 -2.37
C LEU A 266 15.51 6.09 -3.68
N PRO A 267 16.67 6.68 -4.09
CA PRO A 267 17.37 6.23 -5.29
C PRO A 267 17.75 4.75 -5.26
N MET A 268 18.27 4.26 -4.13
CA MET A 268 18.62 2.85 -3.95
C MET A 268 17.39 1.95 -3.95
N LEU A 269 16.29 2.41 -3.34
CA LEU A 269 15.01 1.72 -3.31
C LEU A 269 14.44 1.54 -4.73
N TYR A 270 14.41 2.61 -5.53
CA TYR A 270 13.94 2.53 -6.91
C TYR A 270 14.82 1.63 -7.78
N LEU A 271 16.14 1.65 -7.57
CA LEU A 271 17.06 0.74 -8.25
C LEU A 271 16.77 -0.72 -7.89
N GLN A 272 16.56 -1.04 -6.61
CA GLN A 272 16.21 -2.38 -6.14
C GLN A 272 14.88 -2.85 -6.74
N TYR A 273 13.85 -2.01 -6.73
CA TYR A 273 12.56 -2.33 -7.37
C TYR A 273 12.68 -2.52 -8.88
N GLY A 274 13.49 -1.68 -9.55
CA GLY A 274 13.76 -1.81 -10.99
C GLY A 274 14.46 -3.12 -11.34
N ILE A 275 15.48 -3.51 -10.57
CA ILE A 275 16.21 -4.78 -10.76
C ILE A 275 15.26 -5.96 -10.50
N ALA A 276 14.50 -5.93 -9.40
CA ALA A 276 13.56 -7.00 -9.07
C ALA A 276 12.50 -7.16 -10.17
N LEU A 277 11.91 -6.06 -10.63
CA LEU A 277 10.94 -6.06 -11.72
C LEU A 277 11.55 -6.60 -13.01
N PHE A 278 12.77 -6.17 -13.35
CA PHE A 278 13.49 -6.64 -14.54
C PHE A 278 13.71 -8.17 -14.51
N ILE A 279 14.17 -8.72 -13.38
CA ILE A 279 14.40 -10.17 -13.24
C ILE A 279 13.07 -10.93 -13.37
N ILE A 280 12.01 -10.45 -12.71
CA ILE A 280 10.69 -11.09 -12.71
C ILE A 280 10.07 -11.07 -14.11
N LEU A 281 10.29 -10.02 -14.90
CA LEU A 281 9.83 -9.94 -16.28
C LEU A 281 10.71 -10.75 -17.25
N LEU A 282 12.01 -10.83 -16.99
CA LEU A 282 12.97 -11.52 -17.85
C LEU A 282 12.71 -13.03 -17.89
N VAL A 283 12.48 -13.66 -16.73
CA VAL A 283 12.32 -15.13 -16.63
C VAL A 283 11.13 -15.64 -17.46
N PRO A 284 9.90 -15.12 -17.32
CA PRO A 284 8.79 -15.52 -18.19
C PRO A 284 9.04 -15.21 -19.66
N SER A 285 9.68 -14.08 -19.96
CA SER A 285 9.96 -13.68 -21.35
C SER A 285 10.88 -14.66 -22.05
N LEU A 286 11.97 -15.08 -21.38
CA LEU A 286 12.89 -16.09 -21.89
C LEU A 286 12.20 -17.45 -22.09
N ASN A 287 11.35 -17.86 -21.15
CA ASN A 287 10.58 -19.10 -21.25
C ASN A 287 9.64 -19.08 -22.47
N LEU A 288 8.91 -17.97 -22.65
CA LEU A 288 8.00 -17.80 -23.80
C LEU A 288 8.77 -17.77 -25.14
N CYS A 289 9.93 -17.13 -25.17
CA CYS A 289 10.79 -17.08 -26.36
C CYS A 289 11.29 -18.49 -26.74
N GLY A 290 11.75 -19.28 -25.77
CA GLY A 290 12.19 -20.67 -25.98
C GLY A 290 11.08 -21.55 -26.53
N LEU A 291 9.87 -21.46 -25.93
CA LEU A 291 8.70 -22.20 -26.38
C LEU A 291 8.24 -21.80 -27.79
N SER A 292 8.24 -20.51 -28.10
CA SER A 292 7.88 -20.00 -29.42
C SER A 292 8.86 -20.47 -30.50
N ASN A 293 10.15 -20.45 -30.18
CA ASN A 293 11.19 -20.94 -31.10
C ASN A 293 11.05 -22.46 -31.33
N SER A 294 10.83 -23.27 -30.29
CA SER A 294 10.61 -24.70 -30.40
C SER A 294 9.38 -25.07 -31.26
N ARG A 295 8.28 -24.33 -31.10
CA ARG A 295 7.08 -24.48 -31.92
C ARG A 295 7.35 -24.14 -33.39
N MET A 296 8.11 -23.06 -33.62
CA MET A 296 8.43 -22.62 -34.95
C MET A 296 9.29 -23.67 -35.70
N GLN A 297 10.30 -24.24 -35.04
CA GLN A 297 11.11 -25.31 -35.62
C GLN A 297 10.28 -26.54 -36.04
N GLN A 298 9.28 -26.94 -35.24
CA GLN A 298 8.39 -28.05 -35.59
C GLN A 298 7.44 -27.76 -36.75
N ARG A 299 7.23 -26.48 -37.12
CA ARG A 299 6.34 -26.05 -38.19
C ARG A 299 7.05 -25.55 -39.44
N VAL A 300 8.38 -25.54 -39.45
CA VAL A 300 9.17 -25.03 -40.59
C VAL A 300 8.80 -25.74 -41.89
N SER A 301 8.67 -27.08 -41.86
CA SER A 301 8.27 -27.86 -43.03
C SER A 301 6.84 -27.55 -43.51
N GLU A 302 5.88 -27.38 -42.59
CA GLU A 302 4.50 -26.99 -42.91
C GLU A 302 4.46 -25.60 -43.56
N LEU A 303 5.21 -24.65 -43.01
CA LEU A 303 5.35 -23.31 -43.57
C LEU A 303 5.99 -23.30 -44.96
N GLY A 304 6.98 -24.16 -45.18
CA GLY A 304 7.59 -24.37 -46.48
C GLY A 304 6.62 -24.87 -47.54
N VAL A 305 5.77 -25.86 -47.20
CA VAL A 305 4.71 -26.36 -48.07
C VAL A 305 3.69 -25.24 -48.41
N ARG A 306 3.22 -24.50 -47.40
CA ARG A 306 2.26 -23.40 -47.64
C ARG A 306 2.87 -22.28 -48.52
N LYS A 307 4.16 -21.99 -48.37
CA LYS A 307 4.89 -21.03 -49.20
C LYS A 307 5.01 -21.52 -50.63
N ALA A 308 5.23 -22.82 -50.85
CA ALA A 308 5.25 -23.43 -52.20
C ALA A 308 3.87 -23.34 -52.88
N PHE A 309 2.77 -23.32 -52.14
CA PHE A 309 1.42 -23.08 -52.64
C PHE A 309 1.02 -21.57 -52.73
N GLY A 310 1.99 -20.66 -52.59
CA GLY A 310 1.81 -19.23 -52.84
C GLY A 310 1.43 -18.37 -51.62
N ALA A 311 1.55 -18.90 -50.39
CA ALA A 311 1.34 -18.10 -49.21
C ALA A 311 2.46 -17.05 -49.06
N THR A 312 2.11 -15.79 -48.84
CA THR A 312 3.06 -14.71 -48.60
C THR A 312 3.62 -14.76 -47.17
N ASP A 313 4.85 -14.29 -46.96
CA ASP A 313 5.50 -14.23 -45.64
C ASP A 313 4.63 -13.48 -44.65
N GLY A 314 3.99 -12.36 -45.04
CA GLY A 314 3.11 -11.59 -44.21
C GLY A 314 1.87 -12.35 -43.74
N THR A 315 1.27 -13.18 -44.60
CA THR A 315 0.10 -14.02 -44.26
C THR A 315 0.49 -15.08 -43.23
N LEU A 316 1.65 -15.72 -43.38
CA LEU A 316 2.15 -16.72 -42.46
C LEU A 316 2.48 -16.14 -41.09
N VAL A 317 3.18 -15.02 -41.05
CA VAL A 317 3.48 -14.31 -39.80
C VAL A 317 2.18 -13.89 -39.08
N ARG A 318 1.21 -13.31 -39.80
CA ARG A 318 -0.08 -12.90 -39.22
C ARG A 318 -0.86 -14.10 -38.64
N GLN A 319 -0.82 -15.24 -39.29
CA GLN A 319 -1.45 -16.46 -38.78
C GLN A 319 -0.82 -16.91 -37.45
N ILE A 320 0.53 -16.93 -37.37
CA ILE A 320 1.26 -17.32 -36.16
C ILE A 320 0.99 -16.33 -35.01
N LEU A 321 0.97 -15.03 -35.30
CA LEU A 321 0.65 -14.00 -34.32
C LEU A 321 -0.79 -14.16 -33.80
N ASN A 322 -1.77 -14.44 -34.67
CA ASN A 322 -3.16 -14.68 -34.26
C ASN A 322 -3.30 -15.92 -33.36
N GLU A 323 -2.61 -17.03 -33.68
CA GLU A 323 -2.59 -18.22 -32.83
C GLU A 323 -2.01 -17.90 -31.43
N ASN A 324 -0.89 -17.17 -31.38
CA ASN A 324 -0.30 -16.74 -30.10
C ASN A 324 -1.18 -15.76 -29.34
N LEU A 325 -1.89 -14.86 -30.03
CA LEU A 325 -2.87 -13.96 -29.41
C LEU A 325 -3.96 -14.74 -28.66
N VAL A 326 -4.56 -15.75 -29.30
CA VAL A 326 -5.60 -16.58 -28.67
C VAL A 326 -5.05 -17.30 -27.44
N LEU A 327 -3.84 -17.88 -27.53
CA LEU A 327 -3.22 -18.56 -26.39
C LEU A 327 -2.91 -17.58 -25.25
N THR A 328 -2.48 -16.34 -25.59
CA THR A 328 -2.23 -15.29 -24.60
C THR A 328 -3.52 -14.83 -23.91
N LEU A 329 -4.62 -14.72 -24.66
CA LEU A 329 -5.94 -14.40 -24.09
C LEU A 329 -6.38 -15.45 -23.07
N ILE A 330 -6.30 -16.73 -23.43
CA ILE A 330 -6.66 -17.84 -22.52
C ILE A 330 -5.71 -17.83 -21.30
N GLY A 331 -4.40 -17.72 -21.54
CA GLY A 331 -3.40 -17.64 -20.46
C GLY A 331 -3.63 -16.43 -19.56
N GLY A 332 -4.07 -15.30 -20.13
CA GLY A 332 -4.40 -14.08 -19.40
C GLY A 332 -5.56 -14.27 -18.41
N VAL A 333 -6.64 -14.87 -18.85
CA VAL A 333 -7.80 -15.16 -17.99
C VAL A 333 -7.41 -16.13 -16.87
N VAL A 334 -6.70 -17.21 -17.20
CA VAL A 334 -6.20 -18.18 -16.22
C VAL A 334 -5.22 -17.51 -15.24
N GLY A 335 -4.30 -16.68 -15.74
CA GLY A 335 -3.34 -15.94 -14.91
C GLY A 335 -4.01 -14.95 -13.97
N LEU A 336 -5.09 -14.30 -14.40
CA LEU A 336 -5.90 -13.43 -13.54
C LEU A 336 -6.47 -14.22 -12.35
N ILE A 337 -7.10 -15.35 -12.61
CA ILE A 337 -7.67 -16.20 -11.54
C ILE A 337 -6.58 -16.65 -10.57
N PHE A 338 -5.47 -17.15 -11.10
CA PHE A 338 -4.35 -17.58 -10.26
C PHE A 338 -3.69 -16.43 -9.47
N SER A 339 -3.67 -15.19 -10.00
CA SER A 339 -3.15 -14.04 -9.26
C SER A 339 -3.94 -13.76 -8.00
N TYR A 340 -5.28 -13.85 -8.07
CA TYR A 340 -6.12 -13.69 -6.89
C TYR A 340 -5.89 -14.80 -5.87
N LEU A 341 -5.85 -16.05 -6.33
CA LEU A 341 -5.59 -17.18 -5.46
C LEU A 341 -4.22 -17.09 -4.79
N ALA A 342 -3.20 -16.67 -5.53
CA ALA A 342 -1.85 -16.49 -5.01
C ALA A 342 -1.77 -15.37 -3.96
N VAL A 343 -2.31 -14.19 -4.27
CA VAL A 343 -2.34 -13.06 -3.30
C VAL A 343 -3.16 -13.43 -2.07
N TYR A 344 -4.30 -14.10 -2.24
CA TYR A 344 -5.10 -14.56 -1.11
C TYR A 344 -4.38 -15.60 -0.26
N ALA A 345 -3.72 -16.58 -0.88
CA ALA A 345 -2.95 -17.59 -0.17
C ALA A 345 -1.73 -17.01 0.57
N MET A 346 -1.07 -16.03 -0.04
CA MET A 346 0.13 -15.41 0.49
C MET A 346 -0.16 -14.13 1.31
N ARG A 347 -1.42 -13.77 1.52
CA ARG A 347 -1.82 -12.49 2.14
C ARG A 347 -1.13 -12.20 3.47
N THR A 348 -1.02 -13.20 4.33
CA THR A 348 -0.35 -13.07 5.63
C THR A 348 1.13 -12.71 5.45
N TRP A 349 1.83 -13.42 4.57
CA TRP A 349 3.25 -13.16 4.31
C TRP A 349 3.50 -11.82 3.62
N LEU A 350 2.62 -11.41 2.69
CA LEU A 350 2.76 -10.16 1.93
C LEU A 350 2.44 -8.91 2.77
N PHE A 351 1.51 -9.01 3.72
CA PHE A 351 0.94 -7.86 4.40
C PHE A 351 1.11 -7.84 5.91
N THR A 352 1.58 -8.93 6.54
CA THR A 352 1.92 -8.91 7.97
C THR A 352 3.35 -8.45 8.14
N ASN A 353 3.55 -7.27 8.70
CA ASN A 353 4.85 -6.87 9.21
C ASN A 353 5.01 -7.42 10.63
N SER A 354 6.26 -7.68 11.03
CA SER A 354 6.63 -8.16 12.38
C SER A 354 6.14 -7.26 13.52
N ASP A 355 5.78 -6.01 13.21
CA ASP A 355 5.32 -5.03 14.19
C ASP A 355 3.81 -5.15 14.50
N ASN A 356 3.04 -5.88 13.71
CA ASN A 356 1.62 -6.14 13.94
C ASN A 356 1.43 -7.47 14.69
N ILE A 357 1.98 -7.57 15.91
CA ILE A 357 1.74 -8.69 16.85
C ILE A 357 0.38 -8.50 17.57
N GLY A 358 -0.42 -7.55 17.13
CA GLY A 358 -1.80 -7.39 17.56
C GLY A 358 -2.65 -8.58 17.16
N THR A 359 -3.75 -8.74 17.81
CA THR A 359 -4.77 -9.76 17.52
C THR A 359 -4.99 -9.85 16.03
N ALA A 360 -4.94 -11.05 15.46
CA ALA A 360 -5.21 -11.26 14.04
C ALA A 360 -6.56 -10.63 13.66
N GLY A 361 -6.51 -9.36 13.29
CA GLY A 361 -7.62 -8.68 12.66
C GLY A 361 -7.94 -9.47 11.38
N ASP A 362 -9.21 -9.63 11.06
CA ASP A 362 -9.62 -10.27 9.83
C ASP A 362 -8.92 -9.58 8.66
N PHE A 363 -8.10 -10.33 7.94
CA PHE A 363 -7.51 -9.89 6.68
C PHE A 363 -8.61 -9.76 5.62
N SER A 364 -9.51 -8.82 5.80
CA SER A 364 -10.46 -8.44 4.77
C SER A 364 -9.75 -7.53 3.77
N LEU A 365 -9.06 -8.15 2.80
CA LEU A 365 -8.66 -7.41 1.62
C LEU A 365 -9.95 -6.93 0.94
N SER A 366 -10.13 -5.60 0.84
CA SER A 366 -11.27 -5.09 0.10
C SER A 366 -11.15 -5.57 -1.35
N MET A 367 -12.25 -6.07 -1.92
CA MET A 367 -12.26 -6.51 -3.33
C MET A 367 -11.79 -5.38 -4.27
N GLY A 368 -12.02 -4.12 -3.91
CA GLY A 368 -11.52 -2.96 -4.66
C GLY A 368 -9.99 -2.81 -4.64
N ALA A 369 -9.33 -3.19 -3.54
CA ALA A 369 -7.87 -3.19 -3.47
C ALA A 369 -7.24 -4.31 -4.31
N LEU A 370 -7.96 -5.43 -4.45
CA LEU A 370 -7.52 -6.57 -5.24
C LEU A 370 -7.84 -6.40 -6.72
N PHE A 371 -8.93 -5.73 -7.08
CA PHE A 371 -9.41 -5.65 -8.44
C PHE A 371 -9.29 -4.23 -9.01
N SER A 372 -8.18 -3.96 -9.67
CA SER A 372 -8.05 -2.81 -10.56
C SER A 372 -8.10 -3.28 -12.02
N PRO A 373 -9.21 -3.10 -12.74
CA PRO A 373 -9.30 -3.46 -14.16
C PRO A 373 -8.21 -2.79 -15.00
N ALA A 374 -7.86 -1.56 -14.67
CA ALA A 374 -6.81 -0.81 -15.37
C ALA A 374 -5.44 -1.49 -15.26
N VAL A 375 -5.10 -1.99 -14.07
CA VAL A 375 -3.84 -2.71 -13.85
C VAL A 375 -3.82 -4.05 -14.57
N PHE A 376 -4.94 -4.77 -14.52
CA PHE A 376 -5.07 -6.02 -15.28
C PHE A 376 -4.86 -5.78 -16.78
N VAL A 377 -5.54 -4.78 -17.34
CA VAL A 377 -5.39 -4.42 -18.76
C VAL A 377 -3.95 -4.05 -19.08
N LEU A 378 -3.28 -3.25 -18.23
CA LEU A 378 -1.88 -2.86 -18.43
C LEU A 378 -0.94 -4.08 -18.38
N ALA A 379 -1.09 -4.94 -17.38
CA ALA A 379 -0.30 -6.18 -17.25
C ALA A 379 -0.56 -7.12 -18.43
N PHE A 380 -1.82 -7.24 -18.86
CA PHE A 380 -2.21 -8.05 -19.99
C PHE A 380 -1.62 -7.52 -21.30
N VAL A 381 -1.72 -6.21 -21.57
CA VAL A 381 -1.13 -5.57 -22.76
C VAL A 381 0.38 -5.74 -22.77
N PHE A 382 1.03 -5.58 -21.62
CA PHE A 382 2.47 -5.81 -21.48
C PHE A 382 2.85 -7.26 -21.82
N CYS A 383 2.15 -8.25 -21.25
CA CYS A 383 2.38 -9.67 -21.57
C CYS A 383 2.09 -9.97 -23.05
N LEU A 384 1.06 -9.35 -23.61
CA LEU A 384 0.73 -9.47 -25.03
C LEU A 384 1.87 -8.97 -25.91
N LEU A 385 2.42 -7.80 -25.60
CA LEU A 385 3.54 -7.22 -26.36
C LEU A 385 4.78 -8.11 -26.29
N ILE A 386 5.13 -8.61 -25.10
CA ILE A 386 6.26 -9.54 -24.94
C ILE A 386 6.02 -10.83 -25.73
N ASN A 387 4.83 -11.40 -25.66
CA ASN A 387 4.48 -12.61 -26.42
C ASN A 387 4.53 -12.39 -27.92
N LEU A 388 4.02 -11.27 -28.41
CA LEU A 388 4.08 -10.91 -29.83
C LEU A 388 5.52 -10.72 -30.31
N LEU A 389 6.37 -10.06 -29.52
CA LEU A 389 7.81 -9.89 -29.83
C LEU A 389 8.53 -11.24 -29.81
N SER A 390 8.29 -12.05 -28.78
CA SER A 390 8.92 -13.38 -28.64
C SER A 390 8.51 -14.38 -29.71
N ALA A 391 7.28 -14.29 -30.24
CA ALA A 391 6.79 -15.15 -31.31
C ALA A 391 7.04 -14.53 -32.71
N GLY A 392 6.92 -13.23 -32.84
CA GLY A 392 7.03 -12.52 -34.11
C GLY A 392 8.43 -12.55 -34.68
N LEU A 393 9.45 -12.39 -33.85
CA LEU A 393 10.86 -12.40 -34.31
C LEU A 393 11.27 -13.75 -34.87
N PRO A 394 11.08 -14.90 -34.18
CA PRO A 394 11.35 -16.23 -34.76
C PRO A 394 10.47 -16.54 -35.97
N ALA A 395 9.19 -16.13 -35.98
CA ALA A 395 8.29 -16.31 -37.09
C ALA A 395 8.81 -15.58 -38.36
N TRP A 396 9.19 -14.32 -38.21
CA TRP A 396 9.76 -13.52 -39.30
C TRP A 396 11.08 -14.10 -39.81
N LEU A 397 11.95 -14.56 -38.92
CA LEU A 397 13.21 -15.22 -39.32
C LEU A 397 12.95 -16.54 -40.04
N ALA A 398 12.00 -17.36 -39.59
CA ALA A 398 11.63 -18.62 -40.20
C ALA A 398 11.01 -18.45 -41.59
N THR A 399 10.17 -17.42 -41.79
CA THR A 399 9.56 -17.16 -43.11
C THR A 399 10.56 -16.62 -44.15
N ARG A 400 11.70 -16.10 -43.73
CA ARG A 400 12.79 -15.67 -44.65
C ARG A 400 13.70 -16.82 -45.15
N ARG A 401 13.58 -18.02 -44.58
CA ARG A 401 14.31 -19.18 -45.07
C ARG A 401 13.83 -19.56 -46.47
N THR A 402 14.73 -20.11 -47.27
CA THR A 402 14.38 -20.57 -48.61
C THR A 402 13.48 -21.81 -48.53
N ILE A 403 12.65 -22.03 -49.57
CA ILE A 403 11.72 -23.19 -49.59
C ILE A 403 12.53 -24.49 -49.54
N VAL A 404 13.70 -24.53 -50.23
CA VAL A 404 14.59 -25.70 -50.28
C VAL A 404 15.16 -26.03 -48.89
N ASP A 405 15.63 -25.00 -48.14
CA ASP A 405 16.16 -25.19 -46.78
C ASP A 405 15.06 -25.66 -45.82
N SER A 406 13.81 -25.12 -45.98
CA SER A 406 12.67 -25.47 -45.13
C SER A 406 12.16 -26.90 -45.37
N LEU A 407 12.40 -27.51 -46.52
CA LEU A 407 11.99 -28.89 -46.85
C LEU A 407 13.09 -29.92 -46.51
N ASN A 408 14.34 -29.51 -46.44
CA ASN A 408 15.49 -30.37 -46.16
C ASN A 408 15.86 -30.43 -44.66
N ASP A 409 15.30 -29.57 -43.82
CA ASP A 409 15.49 -29.61 -42.35
C ASP A 409 14.67 -30.81 -41.78
N LYS A 410 15.33 -31.95 -41.57
CA LYS A 410 14.81 -33.14 -40.90
C LYS A 410 15.33 -33.21 -39.46
#